data_f69cac64f0e4be9d5e610011b3411772
#
_entry.id   f69cac64f0e4be9d5e610011b3411772
#
_cell.length_a   1.000
_cell.length_b   1.000
_cell.length_c   1.000
_cell.angle_alpha   90.00
_cell.angle_beta   90.00
_cell.angle_gamma   90.00
#
_symmetry.space_group_name_H-M   'P 1'
#
loop_
_entity.id
_entity.type
_entity.pdbx_description
1 polymer ?
#
loop_
_entity_poly.entity_id
_entity_poly.type
_entity_poly.pdbx_seq_one_letter_code
_entity_poly.pdbx_strand_id
1 'polypeptide(L)'
;MLMEYGPKMILALIVLFAGLKVINGFVKLLSKGFEKKGVDDTLRPFILNMVTVIFKVMLFVSVASMIGIETTSFVAIIGAAGLAIGLALQGTLANFAGGVLILLFKP
;
A
#
# COMPACT_ATOMS: atom_id res chain seq x y z
N MET A 1 -17.28 -27.52 -11.94
CA MET A 1 -17.03 -26.46 -10.95
C MET A 1 -15.71 -26.64 -10.23
N LEU A 2 -15.52 -27.78 -9.55
CA LEU A 2 -14.25 -28.01 -8.83
C LEU A 2 -13.04 -28.04 -9.75
N MET A 3 -13.21 -28.46 -10.99
CA MET A 3 -12.11 -28.49 -11.96
C MET A 3 -11.69 -27.10 -12.42
N GLU A 4 -12.61 -26.13 -12.42
CA GLU A 4 -12.30 -24.75 -12.78
C GLU A 4 -11.80 -23.94 -11.60
N TYR A 5 -12.45 -24.10 -10.45
CA TYR A 5 -12.13 -23.30 -9.24
C TYR A 5 -11.01 -23.90 -8.40
N GLY A 6 -10.85 -25.23 -8.41
CA GLY A 6 -9.82 -25.90 -7.64
C GLY A 6 -8.42 -25.40 -7.95
N PRO A 7 -7.97 -25.48 -9.23
CA PRO A 7 -6.66 -24.97 -9.61
C PRO A 7 -6.50 -23.47 -9.37
N LYS A 8 -7.55 -22.70 -9.65
CA LYS A 8 -7.52 -21.26 -9.43
C LYS A 8 -7.37 -20.91 -7.94
N MET A 9 -8.07 -21.65 -7.06
CA MET A 9 -7.96 -21.43 -5.63
C MET A 9 -6.57 -21.78 -5.11
N ILE A 10 -6.00 -22.88 -5.59
CA ILE A 10 -4.64 -23.29 -5.21
C ILE A 10 -3.65 -22.23 -5.65
N LEU A 11 -3.76 -21.77 -6.90
CA LEU A 11 -2.90 -20.73 -7.42
C LEU A 11 -3.05 -19.43 -6.64
N ALA A 12 -4.29 -19.06 -6.30
CA ALA A 12 -4.58 -17.86 -5.51
C ALA A 12 -3.94 -17.94 -4.13
N LEU A 13 -4.01 -19.12 -3.47
CA LEU A 13 -3.37 -19.32 -2.17
C LEU A 13 -1.85 -19.21 -2.27
N ILE A 14 -1.26 -19.79 -3.32
CA ILE A 14 0.18 -19.71 -3.54
C ILE A 14 0.58 -18.24 -3.73
N VAL A 15 -0.15 -17.50 -4.55
CA VAL A 15 0.11 -16.08 -4.79
C VAL A 15 -0.05 -15.29 -3.50
N LEU A 16 -1.06 -15.61 -2.70
CA LEU A 16 -1.29 -14.93 -1.43
C LEU A 16 -0.10 -15.13 -0.48
N PHE A 17 0.33 -16.37 -0.27
CA PHE A 17 1.46 -16.65 0.61
C PHE A 17 2.76 -16.04 0.09
N ALA A 18 3.03 -16.21 -1.20
CA ALA A 18 4.22 -15.63 -1.82
C ALA A 18 4.19 -14.10 -1.73
N GLY A 19 3.03 -13.50 -2.01
CA GLY A 19 2.86 -12.06 -1.94
C GLY A 19 3.07 -11.52 -0.54
N LEU A 20 2.53 -12.20 0.48
CA LEU A 20 2.73 -11.80 1.88
C LEU A 20 4.20 -11.85 2.27
N LYS A 21 4.91 -12.88 1.84
CA LYS A 21 6.35 -13.00 2.10
C LYS A 21 7.12 -11.87 1.42
N VAL A 22 6.78 -11.57 0.17
CA VAL A 22 7.43 -10.47 -0.57
C VAL A 22 7.15 -9.14 0.11
N ILE A 23 5.90 -8.90 0.52
CA ILE A 23 5.53 -7.67 1.21
C ILE A 23 6.31 -7.53 2.51
N ASN A 24 6.37 -8.59 3.32
CA ASN A 24 7.10 -8.57 4.58
C ASN A 24 8.58 -8.31 4.36
N GLY A 25 9.18 -8.93 3.34
CA GLY A 25 10.58 -8.71 2.99
C GLY A 25 10.83 -7.28 2.55
N PHE A 26 9.93 -6.73 1.73
CA PHE A 26 10.03 -5.35 1.25
C PHE A 26 9.92 -4.35 2.41
N VAL A 27 8.98 -4.58 3.32
CA VAL A 27 8.79 -3.72 4.50
C VAL A 27 10.03 -3.77 5.39
N LYS A 28 10.62 -4.96 5.57
CA LYS A 28 11.88 -5.09 6.34
C LYS A 28 13.01 -4.30 5.70
N LEU A 29 13.13 -4.36 4.37
CA LEU A 29 14.14 -3.59 3.66
C LEU A 29 13.93 -2.10 3.84
N LEU A 30 12.68 -1.63 3.75
CA LEU A 30 12.35 -0.22 3.98
C LEU A 30 12.71 0.19 5.42
N SER A 31 12.38 -0.67 6.39
CA SER A 31 12.67 -0.39 7.80
C SER A 31 14.17 -0.22 8.03
N LYS A 32 14.97 -1.14 7.46
CA LYS A 32 16.44 -1.04 7.56
C LYS A 32 16.95 0.22 6.88
N GLY A 33 16.41 0.56 5.72
CA GLY A 33 16.79 1.78 5.02
C GLY A 33 16.49 3.02 5.82
N PHE A 34 15.32 3.06 6.48
CA PHE A 34 14.95 4.18 7.34
C PHE A 34 15.86 4.30 8.55
N GLU A 35 16.25 3.19 9.14
CA GLU A 35 17.22 3.21 10.26
C GLU A 35 18.54 3.81 9.83
N LYS A 36 19.04 3.40 8.67
CA LYS A 36 20.32 3.90 8.15
C LYS A 36 20.26 5.40 7.83
N LYS A 37 19.12 5.87 7.34
CA LYS A 37 18.95 7.29 6.98
C LYS A 37 18.58 8.15 8.17
N GLY A 38 18.33 7.57 9.32
CA GLY A 38 17.95 8.31 10.51
C GLY A 38 16.58 8.93 10.41
N VAL A 39 15.64 8.25 9.74
CA VAL A 39 14.26 8.72 9.64
C VAL A 39 13.65 8.77 11.04
N ASP A 40 12.87 9.81 11.31
CA ASP A 40 12.23 10.05 12.59
C ASP A 40 11.45 8.82 13.05
N ASP A 41 11.60 8.46 14.31
CA ASP A 41 10.93 7.31 14.91
C ASP A 41 9.40 7.42 14.85
N THR A 42 8.87 8.64 14.81
CA THR A 42 7.43 8.87 14.69
C THR A 42 6.93 8.61 13.28
N LEU A 43 7.70 9.02 12.27
CA LEU A 43 7.32 8.84 10.86
C LEU A 43 7.52 7.41 10.37
N ARG A 44 8.55 6.75 10.89
CA ARG A 44 8.91 5.40 10.44
C ARG A 44 7.75 4.41 10.52
N PRO A 45 7.12 4.22 11.72
CA PRO A 45 5.99 3.28 11.81
C PRO A 45 4.81 3.69 10.94
N PHE A 46 4.55 4.98 10.82
CA PHE A 46 3.44 5.48 10.01
C PHE A 46 3.62 5.11 8.54
N ILE A 47 4.80 5.38 7.98
CA ILE A 47 5.10 5.07 6.57
C ILE A 47 5.07 3.57 6.34
N LEU A 48 5.68 2.80 7.24
CA LEU A 48 5.72 1.34 7.13
C LEU A 48 4.31 0.75 7.18
N ASN A 49 3.47 1.24 8.06
CA ASN A 49 2.08 0.77 8.16
C ASN A 49 1.29 1.11 6.90
N MET A 50 1.45 2.31 6.37
CA MET A 50 0.77 2.71 5.13
C MET A 50 1.18 1.83 3.96
N VAL A 51 2.48 1.63 3.77
CA VAL A 51 3.00 0.78 2.70
C VAL A 51 2.47 -0.64 2.85
N THR A 52 2.50 -1.17 4.06
CA THR A 52 2.02 -2.52 4.34
C THR A 52 0.53 -2.66 3.98
N VAL A 53 -0.30 -1.73 4.43
CA VAL A 53 -1.74 -1.76 4.17
C VAL A 53 -2.02 -1.67 2.67
N ILE A 54 -1.37 -0.73 1.98
CA ILE A 54 -1.58 -0.54 0.55
C ILE A 54 -1.22 -1.82 -0.22
N PHE A 55 -0.06 -2.40 0.06
CA PHE A 55 0.37 -3.62 -0.64
C PHE A 55 -0.52 -4.81 -0.30
N LYS A 56 -0.94 -4.94 0.96
CA LYS A 56 -1.84 -6.03 1.34
C LYS A 56 -3.19 -5.91 0.66
N VAL A 57 -3.74 -4.69 0.60
CA VAL A 57 -5.01 -4.46 -0.09
C VAL A 57 -4.89 -4.81 -1.56
N MET A 58 -3.81 -4.39 -2.22
CA MET A 58 -3.56 -4.71 -3.62
C MET A 58 -3.45 -6.23 -3.82
N LEU A 59 -2.77 -6.90 -2.91
CA LEU A 59 -2.61 -8.36 -2.98
C LEU A 59 -3.95 -9.06 -2.83
N PHE A 60 -4.77 -8.67 -1.85
CA PHE A 60 -6.07 -9.29 -1.62
C PHE A 60 -7.01 -9.06 -2.82
N VAL A 61 -7.00 -7.87 -3.39
CA VAL A 61 -7.80 -7.57 -4.58
C VAL A 61 -7.35 -8.44 -5.76
N SER A 62 -6.04 -8.58 -5.94
CA SER A 62 -5.49 -9.42 -7.01
C SER A 62 -5.89 -10.88 -6.84
N VAL A 63 -5.80 -11.41 -5.61
CA VAL A 63 -6.18 -12.78 -5.30
C VAL A 63 -7.68 -12.99 -5.53
N ALA A 64 -8.50 -12.05 -5.09
CA ALA A 64 -9.95 -12.11 -5.29
C ALA A 64 -10.28 -12.16 -6.78
N SER A 65 -9.58 -11.35 -7.58
CA SER A 65 -9.76 -11.35 -9.03
C SER A 65 -9.43 -12.71 -9.65
N MET A 66 -8.37 -13.35 -9.13
CA MET A 66 -7.93 -14.66 -9.64
C MET A 66 -8.96 -15.76 -9.39
N ILE A 67 -9.70 -15.70 -8.30
CA ILE A 67 -10.71 -16.71 -7.98
C ILE A 67 -12.10 -16.38 -8.55
N GLY A 68 -12.19 -15.34 -9.38
CA GLY A 68 -13.41 -15.00 -10.09
C GLY A 68 -14.32 -14.04 -9.38
N ILE A 69 -13.90 -13.48 -8.25
CA ILE A 69 -14.68 -12.44 -7.56
C ILE A 69 -14.58 -11.14 -8.35
N GLU A 70 -15.71 -10.50 -8.59
CA GLU A 70 -15.70 -9.21 -9.27
C GLU A 70 -15.06 -8.16 -8.35
N THR A 71 -13.97 -7.55 -8.81
CA THR A 71 -13.20 -6.60 -8.01
C THR A 71 -13.46 -5.16 -8.40
N THR A 72 -14.22 -4.90 -9.46
CA THR A 72 -14.49 -3.55 -9.94
C THR A 72 -15.06 -2.65 -8.84
N SER A 73 -16.02 -3.17 -8.07
CA SER A 73 -16.63 -2.42 -6.97
C SER A 73 -15.62 -2.13 -5.86
N PHE A 74 -14.77 -3.11 -5.54
CA PHE A 74 -13.72 -2.93 -4.53
C PHE A 74 -12.72 -1.89 -4.96
N VAL A 75 -12.27 -1.95 -6.21
CA VAL A 75 -11.34 -0.97 -6.77
C VAL A 75 -11.95 0.43 -6.74
N ALA A 76 -13.24 0.55 -7.09
CA ALA A 76 -13.94 1.83 -7.04
C ALA A 76 -14.00 2.39 -5.62
N ILE A 77 -14.31 1.54 -4.64
CA ILE A 77 -14.36 1.95 -3.22
C ILE A 77 -12.97 2.37 -2.74
N ILE A 78 -11.95 1.59 -3.06
CA ILE A 78 -10.57 1.89 -2.69
C ILE A 78 -10.14 3.21 -3.33
N GLY A 79 -10.47 3.40 -4.61
CA GLY A 79 -10.17 4.64 -5.32
C GLY A 79 -10.86 5.83 -4.69
N ALA A 80 -12.14 5.69 -4.33
CA ALA A 80 -12.89 6.75 -3.67
C ALA A 80 -12.31 7.08 -2.29
N ALA A 81 -11.94 6.05 -1.53
CA ALA A 81 -11.31 6.23 -0.23
C ALA A 81 -9.96 6.93 -0.38
N GLY A 82 -9.17 6.52 -1.35
CA GLY A 82 -7.88 7.17 -1.65
C GLY A 82 -8.05 8.63 -2.02
N LEU A 83 -9.04 8.93 -2.85
CA LEU A 83 -9.35 10.31 -3.23
C LEU A 83 -9.79 11.13 -2.02
N ALA A 84 -10.65 10.55 -1.16
CA ALA A 84 -11.12 11.21 0.05
C ALA A 84 -9.96 11.53 1.00
N ILE A 85 -9.06 10.56 1.20
CA ILE A 85 -7.86 10.76 2.02
C ILE A 85 -6.97 11.83 1.40
N GLY A 86 -6.78 11.78 0.08
CA GLY A 86 -5.99 12.77 -0.63
C GLY A 86 -6.53 14.18 -0.47
N LEU A 87 -7.86 14.35 -0.59
CA LEU A 87 -8.50 15.65 -0.39
C LEU A 87 -8.38 16.11 1.07
N ALA A 88 -8.52 15.17 2.02
CA ALA A 88 -8.39 15.49 3.43
C ALA A 88 -6.97 15.96 3.77
N LEU A 89 -5.96 15.36 3.12
CA LEU A 89 -4.57 15.70 3.34
C LEU A 89 -4.08 16.86 2.46
N GLN A 90 -4.91 17.34 1.55
CA GLN A 90 -4.51 18.35 0.58
C GLN A 90 -3.95 19.60 1.23
N GLY A 91 -4.60 20.09 2.29
CA GLY A 91 -4.11 21.25 3.02
C GLY A 91 -2.76 21.00 3.66
N THR A 92 -2.60 19.86 4.30
CA THR A 92 -1.33 19.47 4.93
C THR A 92 -0.22 19.34 3.91
N LEU A 93 -0.51 18.70 2.77
CA LEU A 93 0.47 18.56 1.70
C LEU A 93 0.85 19.89 1.10
N ALA A 94 -0.12 20.79 0.89
CA ALA A 94 0.15 22.12 0.39
C ALA A 94 1.03 22.91 1.36
N ASN A 95 0.75 22.83 2.65
CA ASN A 95 1.55 23.47 3.68
C ASN A 95 2.96 22.91 3.74
N PHE A 96 3.07 21.60 3.64
CA PHE A 96 4.38 20.93 3.60
C PHE A 96 5.19 21.37 2.38
N ALA A 97 4.57 21.38 1.22
CA ALA A 97 5.23 21.82 -0.03
C ALA A 97 5.66 23.28 0.08
N GLY A 98 4.80 24.12 0.65
CA GLY A 98 5.14 25.53 0.88
C GLY A 98 6.32 25.69 1.82
N GLY A 99 6.34 24.89 2.91
CA GLY A 99 7.45 24.88 3.87
C GLY A 99 8.76 24.45 3.23
N VAL A 100 8.71 23.41 2.39
CA VAL A 100 9.90 22.93 1.66
C VAL A 100 10.41 24.01 0.71
N LEU A 101 9.52 24.67 -0.01
CA LEU A 101 9.91 25.75 -0.92
C LEU A 101 10.57 26.90 -0.17
N ILE A 102 10.03 27.27 0.99
CA ILE A 102 10.61 28.30 1.84
C ILE A 102 12.02 27.92 2.28
N LEU A 103 12.20 26.67 2.69
CA LEU A 103 13.51 26.18 3.14
C LEU A 103 14.52 26.13 2.01
N LEU A 104 14.07 25.73 0.80
CA LEU A 104 14.96 25.61 -0.36
C LEU A 104 15.38 26.99 -0.92
N PHE A 105 14.44 27.92 -1.01
CA PHE A 105 14.69 29.21 -1.63
C PHE A 105 15.03 30.31 -0.64
N LYS A 106 14.69 30.15 0.61
CA LYS A 106 14.99 31.08 1.71
C LYS A 106 14.78 32.54 1.32
N PRO A 107 13.55 32.97 1.16
CA PRO A 107 13.27 34.37 0.82
C PRO A 107 13.69 35.36 1.90
#